data_153e5f8b56fd4f8cef0e9e2cc2d7b876
#
_entry.id   153e5f8b56fd4f8cef0e9e2cc2d7b876
#
_cell.length_a   1.000
_cell.length_b   1.000
_cell.length_c   1.000
_cell.angle_alpha   90.00
_cell.angle_beta   90.00
_cell.angle_gamma   90.00
#
_symmetry.space_group_name_H-M   'P 1'
#
loop_
_entity.id
_entity.type
_entity.pdbx_description
1 polymer ?
#
loop_
_entity_poly.entity_id
_entity_poly.type
_entity_poly.pdbx_seq_one_letter_code
_entity_poly.pdbx_strand_id
1 'polypeptide(L)'
;MPSSSESDNRRRLAAFWDTSRAYYEQAAAANPAATPERRLLLGYLQDGQRIVDLGCGSCENALWVPAGCQYIGFDVSTAALVMAGEQGRPGLRVRGDGVQLPFASASVDAVLSTYALEHFHDPGRTFLEAARIVRPGGLLLFVGSAWDLPYEMPPSLDPGRRLGVAARRLGRQLLSWLDGRHRFDTVSEPRVLTEGYVPDADAVHVAQSWQLVRFLRAAGLEILEHRTLPHRPESGGVRGLYRGAVRLVPLWRRAWGNTLIVARRGAELYNPAYELLPL
;
A
#
# COMPACT_ATOMS: atom_id res chain seq x y z
N MET A 1 13.83 1.04 -19.06
CA MET A 1 13.23 2.38 -19.03
C MET A 1 11.74 2.23 -19.24
N PRO A 2 10.86 2.92 -18.46
CA PRO A 2 9.43 2.88 -18.71
C PRO A 2 9.12 3.38 -20.12
N SER A 3 8.07 2.82 -20.75
CA SER A 3 7.61 3.29 -22.05
C SER A 3 7.13 4.74 -21.97
N SER A 4 7.11 5.46 -23.09
CA SER A 4 6.63 6.86 -23.13
C SER A 4 5.19 6.99 -22.62
N SER A 5 4.33 6.01 -22.92
CA SER A 5 2.94 5.96 -22.43
C SER A 5 2.85 5.75 -20.91
N GLU A 6 3.73 4.95 -20.32
CA GLU A 6 3.76 4.70 -18.90
C GLU A 6 4.21 5.93 -18.10
N SER A 7 5.19 6.68 -18.63
CA SER A 7 5.61 7.95 -18.04
C SER A 7 4.53 9.04 -18.14
N ASP A 8 3.72 9.04 -19.19
CA ASP A 8 2.59 9.95 -19.36
C ASP A 8 1.46 9.66 -18.39
N ASN A 9 1.12 8.40 -18.20
CA ASN A 9 0.08 7.99 -17.26
C ASN A 9 0.47 8.30 -15.81
N ARG A 10 1.73 8.09 -15.44
CA ARG A 10 2.25 8.51 -14.11
C ARG A 10 2.10 10.02 -13.90
N ARG A 11 2.45 10.84 -14.91
CA ARG A 11 2.28 12.30 -14.83
C ARG A 11 0.81 12.71 -14.69
N ARG A 12 -0.09 12.09 -15.44
CA ARG A 12 -1.54 12.37 -15.37
C ARG A 12 -2.12 12.02 -13.99
N LEU A 13 -1.74 10.88 -13.41
CA LEU A 13 -2.15 10.49 -12.06
C LEU A 13 -1.58 11.41 -11.00
N ALA A 14 -0.29 11.71 -11.07
CA ALA A 14 0.33 12.65 -10.15
C ALA A 14 -0.36 14.02 -10.21
N ALA A 15 -0.69 14.52 -11.41
CA ALA A 15 -1.43 15.75 -11.59
C ALA A 15 -2.87 15.66 -11.03
N PHE A 16 -3.54 14.52 -11.21
CA PHE A 16 -4.86 14.27 -10.63
C PHE A 16 -4.81 14.32 -9.09
N TRP A 17 -3.91 13.56 -8.47
CA TRP A 17 -3.77 13.57 -7.02
C TRP A 17 -3.31 14.93 -6.50
N ASP A 18 -2.48 15.67 -7.24
CA ASP A 18 -1.97 16.98 -6.83
C ASP A 18 -3.05 18.08 -6.81
N THR A 19 -4.11 17.92 -7.59
CA THR A 19 -5.15 18.97 -7.77
C THR A 19 -6.53 18.57 -7.26
N SER A 20 -6.81 17.28 -7.04
CA SER A 20 -8.15 16.80 -6.76
C SER A 20 -8.49 16.80 -5.25
N ARG A 21 -8.84 17.96 -4.71
CA ARG A 21 -9.32 18.10 -3.34
C ARG A 21 -10.54 17.21 -3.06
N ALA A 22 -11.53 17.22 -3.97
CA ALA A 22 -12.75 16.43 -3.84
C ALA A 22 -12.48 14.92 -3.71
N TYR A 23 -11.43 14.40 -4.36
CA TYR A 23 -10.99 13.03 -4.22
C TYR A 23 -10.62 12.72 -2.75
N TYR A 24 -9.80 13.55 -2.11
CA TYR A 24 -9.36 13.33 -0.73
C TYR A 24 -10.48 13.51 0.29
N GLU A 25 -11.41 14.43 0.06
CA GLU A 25 -12.61 14.58 0.90
C GLU A 25 -13.48 13.32 0.86
N GLN A 26 -13.71 12.76 -0.32
CA GLN A 26 -14.47 11.54 -0.50
C GLN A 26 -13.71 10.30 0.01
N ALA A 27 -12.41 10.22 -0.23
CA ALA A 27 -11.57 9.13 0.28
C ALA A 27 -11.56 9.11 1.82
N ALA A 28 -11.42 10.26 2.46
CA ALA A 28 -11.49 10.38 3.93
C ALA A 28 -12.85 9.95 4.46
N ALA A 29 -13.95 10.32 3.80
CA ALA A 29 -15.30 9.91 4.18
C ALA A 29 -15.52 8.40 4.00
N ALA A 30 -14.97 7.81 2.94
CA ALA A 30 -15.09 6.37 2.65
C ALA A 30 -14.21 5.50 3.58
N ASN A 31 -13.07 6.03 4.04
CA ASN A 31 -12.10 5.33 4.87
C ASN A 31 -11.88 6.06 6.20
N PRO A 32 -12.86 6.06 7.12
CA PRO A 32 -12.74 6.78 8.38
C PRO A 32 -11.50 6.29 9.17
N ALA A 33 -10.82 7.22 9.81
CA ALA A 33 -9.61 6.94 10.59
C ALA A 33 -9.80 5.88 11.71
N ALA A 34 -11.03 5.69 12.15
CA ALA A 34 -11.39 4.76 13.22
C ALA A 34 -11.64 3.32 12.78
N THR A 35 -11.19 2.88 11.59
CA THR A 35 -11.36 1.47 11.18
C THR A 35 -10.65 0.51 12.14
N PRO A 36 -11.18 -0.72 12.33
CA PRO A 36 -10.52 -1.72 13.18
C PRO A 36 -9.06 -1.98 12.77
N GLU A 37 -8.79 -2.00 11.47
CA GLU A 37 -7.47 -2.22 10.90
C GLU A 37 -6.48 -1.12 11.30
N ARG A 38 -6.90 0.14 11.17
CA ARG A 38 -6.06 1.27 11.61
C ARG A 38 -5.79 1.23 13.10
N ARG A 39 -6.80 0.93 13.91
CA ARG A 39 -6.62 0.81 15.37
C ARG A 39 -5.61 -0.26 15.74
N LEU A 40 -5.70 -1.44 15.10
CA LEU A 40 -4.73 -2.51 15.32
C LEU A 40 -3.32 -2.05 14.96
N LEU A 41 -3.15 -1.40 13.82
CA LEU A 41 -1.87 -0.92 13.33
C LEU A 41 -1.27 0.15 14.25
N LEU A 42 -2.07 1.14 14.62
CA LEU A 42 -1.65 2.24 15.50
C LEU A 42 -1.31 1.74 16.92
N GLY A 43 -1.88 0.62 17.35
CA GLY A 43 -1.56 -0.02 18.63
C GLY A 43 -0.11 -0.51 18.77
N TYR A 44 0.65 -0.58 17.67
CA TYR A 44 2.09 -0.87 17.70
C TYR A 44 2.95 0.36 17.98
N LEU A 45 2.39 1.57 17.88
CA LEU A 45 3.10 2.81 18.13
C LEU A 45 3.17 3.13 19.62
N GLN A 46 4.22 3.81 20.02
CA GLN A 46 4.48 4.21 21.41
C GLN A 46 4.69 5.73 21.48
N ASP A 47 4.44 6.30 22.64
CA ASP A 47 4.71 7.74 22.89
C ASP A 47 6.17 8.09 22.60
N GLY A 48 6.36 9.31 22.13
CA GLY A 48 7.69 9.87 21.86
C GLY A 48 8.35 9.42 20.56
N GLN A 49 7.73 8.51 19.81
CA GLN A 49 8.27 8.04 18.53
C GLN A 49 8.20 9.08 17.43
N ARG A 50 9.20 9.09 16.56
CA ARG A 50 9.19 9.80 15.28
C ARG A 50 8.62 8.89 14.20
N ILE A 51 7.51 9.31 13.59
CA ILE A 51 6.71 8.51 12.67
C ILE A 51 6.59 9.23 11.33
N VAL A 52 6.87 8.53 10.23
CA VAL A 52 6.52 8.99 8.88
C VAL A 52 5.29 8.22 8.42
N ASP A 53 4.23 8.95 8.06
CA ASP A 53 3.01 8.41 7.44
C ASP A 53 3.14 8.56 5.93
N LEU A 54 3.46 7.46 5.26
CA LEU A 54 3.78 7.39 3.83
C LEU A 54 2.51 7.21 3.00
N GLY A 55 2.20 8.17 2.14
CA GLY A 55 0.92 8.29 1.46
C GLY A 55 -0.17 8.74 2.44
N CYS A 56 0.12 9.78 3.21
CA CYS A 56 -0.73 10.23 4.31
C CYS A 56 -2.06 10.88 3.88
N GLY A 57 -2.18 11.24 2.59
CA GLY A 57 -3.32 12.02 2.11
C GLY A 57 -3.56 13.27 2.96
N SER A 58 -4.77 13.42 3.49
CA SER A 58 -5.17 14.51 4.40
C SER A 58 -4.73 14.31 5.85
N CYS A 59 -3.75 13.46 6.11
CA CYS A 59 -3.18 13.21 7.45
C CYS A 59 -4.20 12.75 8.50
N GLU A 60 -5.15 11.90 8.11
CA GLU A 60 -6.18 11.38 9.03
C GLU A 60 -5.56 10.60 10.21
N ASN A 61 -4.44 9.91 9.98
CA ASN A 61 -3.77 9.15 11.03
C ASN A 61 -3.16 10.03 12.13
N ALA A 62 -2.86 11.29 11.84
CA ALA A 62 -2.32 12.25 12.81
C ALA A 62 -3.20 12.44 14.05
N LEU A 63 -4.51 12.18 13.92
CA LEU A 63 -5.48 12.30 15.03
C LEU A 63 -5.46 11.07 15.96
N TRP A 64 -4.80 9.99 15.57
CA TRP A 64 -4.90 8.70 16.24
C TRP A 64 -3.57 8.13 16.68
N VAL A 65 -2.45 8.72 16.24
CA VAL A 65 -1.14 8.37 16.78
C VAL A 65 -1.04 8.78 18.25
N PRO A 66 -0.23 8.09 19.07
CA PRO A 66 -0.04 8.46 20.47
C PRO A 66 0.40 9.91 20.64
N ALA A 67 -0.03 10.57 21.72
CA ALA A 67 0.09 12.04 21.92
C ALA A 67 1.53 12.50 21.96
N GLY A 68 2.51 11.88 22.32
CA GLY A 68 3.91 12.32 22.34
C GLY A 68 4.67 12.12 21.02
N CYS A 69 4.03 11.55 19.99
CA CYS A 69 4.69 11.24 18.73
C CYS A 69 5.01 12.47 17.88
N GLN A 70 6.18 12.45 17.25
CA GLN A 70 6.54 13.39 16.19
C GLN A 70 6.00 12.86 14.86
N TYR A 71 4.78 13.24 14.50
CA TYR A 71 4.14 12.81 13.26
C TYR A 71 4.61 13.64 12.07
N ILE A 72 4.96 12.97 10.99
CA ILE A 72 5.35 13.54 9.69
C ILE A 72 4.49 12.91 8.61
N GLY A 73 3.52 13.64 8.09
CA GLY A 73 2.76 13.23 6.91
C GLY A 73 3.59 13.45 5.64
N PHE A 74 3.72 12.40 4.83
CA PHE A 74 4.44 12.44 3.56
C PHE A 74 3.53 11.98 2.44
N ASP A 75 3.34 12.82 1.42
CA ASP A 75 2.50 12.54 0.27
C ASP A 75 3.00 13.22 -1.00
N VAL A 76 2.62 12.72 -2.16
CA VAL A 76 2.90 13.34 -3.46
C VAL A 76 1.97 14.52 -3.73
N SER A 77 0.79 14.56 -3.11
CA SER A 77 -0.28 15.50 -3.37
C SER A 77 -0.15 16.79 -2.56
N THR A 78 0.00 17.91 -3.26
CA THR A 78 -0.10 19.25 -2.65
C THR A 78 -1.51 19.49 -2.10
N ALA A 79 -2.56 19.12 -2.84
CA ALA A 79 -3.95 19.34 -2.44
C ALA A 79 -4.27 18.66 -1.10
N ALA A 80 -3.84 17.41 -0.93
CA ALA A 80 -4.04 16.66 0.31
C ALA A 80 -3.31 17.31 1.51
N LEU A 81 -2.05 17.68 1.32
CA LEU A 81 -1.24 18.27 2.38
C LEU A 81 -1.73 19.67 2.78
N VAL A 82 -2.21 20.47 1.82
CA VAL A 82 -2.86 21.77 2.08
C VAL A 82 -4.15 21.55 2.87
N MET A 83 -5.00 20.61 2.43
CA MET A 83 -6.25 20.27 3.12
C MET A 83 -5.98 19.84 4.58
N ALA A 84 -4.95 19.02 4.81
CA ALA A 84 -4.55 18.64 6.16
C ALA A 84 -4.17 19.85 7.03
N GLY A 85 -3.50 20.85 6.44
CA GLY A 85 -3.16 22.11 7.11
C GLY A 85 -4.41 22.92 7.46
N GLU A 86 -5.32 23.11 6.53
CA GLU A 86 -6.59 23.82 6.71
C GLU A 86 -7.48 23.17 7.77
N GLN A 87 -7.45 21.84 7.87
CA GLN A 87 -8.17 21.07 8.87
C GLN A 87 -7.48 21.05 10.25
N GLY A 88 -6.34 21.75 10.40
CA GLY A 88 -5.59 21.79 11.65
C GLY A 88 -4.99 20.45 12.08
N ARG A 89 -4.70 19.53 11.13
CA ARG A 89 -4.08 18.24 11.44
C ARG A 89 -2.70 18.46 12.08
N PRO A 90 -2.39 17.81 13.21
CA PRO A 90 -1.11 17.98 13.87
C PRO A 90 0.06 17.39 13.08
N GLY A 91 1.27 17.85 13.37
CA GLY A 91 2.51 17.33 12.79
C GLY A 91 3.01 18.08 11.57
N LEU A 92 4.14 17.61 11.05
CA LEU A 92 4.78 18.17 9.86
C LEU A 92 4.16 17.54 8.58
N ARG A 93 4.24 18.29 7.49
CA ARG A 93 3.79 17.84 6.16
C ARG A 93 4.93 18.02 5.18
N VAL A 94 5.28 16.93 4.49
CA VAL A 94 6.38 16.89 3.52
C VAL A 94 5.85 16.35 2.21
N ARG A 95 6.05 17.10 1.13
CA ARG A 95 5.70 16.64 -0.23
C ARG A 95 6.87 15.91 -0.86
N GLY A 96 6.59 14.77 -1.50
CA GLY A 96 7.58 14.03 -2.26
C GLY A 96 7.08 12.71 -2.82
N ASP A 97 7.95 12.01 -3.55
CA ASP A 97 7.70 10.69 -4.10
C ASP A 97 8.28 9.60 -3.19
N GLY A 98 7.49 8.58 -2.88
CA GLY A 98 7.88 7.47 -2.00
C GLY A 98 9.09 6.67 -2.47
N VAL A 99 9.47 6.76 -3.75
CA VAL A 99 10.66 6.09 -4.29
C VAL A 99 11.98 6.77 -3.88
N GLN A 100 11.92 7.95 -3.28
CA GLN A 100 13.07 8.71 -2.78
C GLN A 100 12.65 9.57 -1.59
N LEU A 101 12.75 9.01 -0.39
CA LEU A 101 12.34 9.71 0.82
C LEU A 101 13.43 10.70 1.29
N PRO A 102 13.07 11.97 1.58
CA PRO A 102 14.04 13.01 1.97
C PRO A 102 14.46 12.91 3.44
N PHE A 103 14.56 11.70 3.96
CA PHE A 103 14.96 11.43 5.33
C PHE A 103 16.28 10.66 5.36
N ALA A 104 17.11 10.92 6.35
CA ALA A 104 18.34 10.17 6.56
C ALA A 104 18.05 8.69 6.88
N SER A 105 18.99 7.81 6.57
CA SER A 105 18.88 6.41 6.96
C SER A 105 18.80 6.27 8.48
N ALA A 106 17.98 5.36 8.96
CA ALA A 106 17.82 5.06 10.39
C ALA A 106 17.43 6.29 11.26
N SER A 107 16.63 7.22 10.70
CA SER A 107 16.28 8.48 11.35
C SER A 107 14.88 8.52 11.98
N VAL A 108 14.06 7.49 11.76
CA VAL A 108 12.68 7.41 12.28
C VAL A 108 12.44 6.10 13.02
N ASP A 109 11.50 6.10 13.96
CA ASP A 109 11.14 4.92 14.75
C ASP A 109 10.17 4.01 14.01
N ALA A 110 9.27 4.60 13.23
CA ALA A 110 8.30 3.85 12.44
C ALA A 110 7.94 4.56 11.13
N VAL A 111 7.62 3.74 10.12
CA VAL A 111 6.89 4.16 8.93
C VAL A 111 5.51 3.52 8.97
N LEU A 112 4.48 4.34 8.85
CA LEU A 112 3.08 3.98 8.73
C LEU A 112 2.65 4.19 7.28
N SER A 113 1.82 3.31 6.72
CA SER A 113 1.14 3.54 5.44
C SER A 113 -0.22 2.87 5.45
N THR A 114 -1.28 3.65 5.25
CA THR A 114 -2.65 3.15 5.30
C THR A 114 -3.40 3.47 4.03
N TYR A 115 -3.88 2.44 3.33
CA TYR A 115 -4.64 2.56 2.09
C TYR A 115 -3.92 3.38 1.01
N ALA A 116 -2.59 3.13 0.87
CA ALA A 116 -1.74 3.76 -0.13
C ALA A 116 -0.88 2.76 -0.91
N LEU A 117 -0.87 1.48 -0.52
CA LEU A 117 -0.04 0.43 -1.16
C LEU A 117 -0.32 0.30 -2.65
N GLU A 118 -1.59 0.40 -3.02
CA GLU A 118 -2.11 0.31 -4.39
C GLU A 118 -1.71 1.47 -5.29
N HIS A 119 -1.25 2.57 -4.70
CA HIS A 119 -0.84 3.77 -5.42
C HIS A 119 0.68 3.86 -5.64
N PHE A 120 1.47 2.95 -5.09
CA PHE A 120 2.91 2.92 -5.31
C PHE A 120 3.24 2.42 -6.71
N HIS A 121 3.76 3.29 -7.57
CA HIS A 121 4.13 2.93 -8.95
C HIS A 121 5.43 2.09 -9.02
N ASP A 122 6.32 2.21 -8.03
CA ASP A 122 7.47 1.34 -7.81
C ASP A 122 7.46 0.85 -6.36
N PRO A 123 6.63 -0.16 -6.06
CA PRO A 123 6.47 -0.64 -4.68
C PRO A 123 7.77 -1.19 -4.11
N GLY A 124 8.58 -1.87 -4.92
CA GLY A 124 9.86 -2.41 -4.47
C GLY A 124 10.79 -1.32 -3.93
N ARG A 125 10.97 -0.26 -4.71
CA ARG A 125 11.79 0.88 -4.28
C ARG A 125 11.19 1.64 -3.11
N THR A 126 9.88 1.85 -3.13
CA THR A 126 9.17 2.53 -2.03
C THR A 126 9.33 1.78 -0.69
N PHE A 127 9.21 0.45 -0.69
CA PHE A 127 9.40 -0.34 0.53
C PHE A 127 10.85 -0.36 1.01
N LEU A 128 11.82 -0.37 0.08
CA LEU A 128 13.24 -0.26 0.44
C LEU A 128 13.60 1.10 1.04
N GLU A 129 13.05 2.17 0.50
CA GLU A 129 13.21 3.52 1.07
C GLU A 129 12.56 3.63 2.45
N ALA A 130 11.34 3.10 2.62
CA ALA A 130 10.70 3.02 3.92
C ALA A 130 11.55 2.24 4.94
N ALA A 131 12.10 1.10 4.54
CA ALA A 131 12.99 0.32 5.38
C ALA A 131 14.31 1.07 5.67
N ARG A 132 14.86 1.80 4.71
CA ARG A 132 16.10 2.57 4.87
C ARG A 132 15.99 3.64 5.96
N ILE A 133 14.89 4.38 5.98
CA ILE A 133 14.71 5.49 6.92
C ILE A 133 14.37 5.02 8.33
N VAL A 134 13.73 3.85 8.51
CA VAL A 134 13.43 3.29 9.83
C VAL A 134 14.73 2.84 10.49
N ARG A 135 14.94 3.10 11.78
CA ARG A 135 16.10 2.62 12.54
C ARG A 135 16.08 1.10 12.74
N PRO A 136 17.23 0.44 12.98
CA PRO A 136 17.23 -0.96 13.41
C PRO A 136 16.34 -1.18 14.63
N GLY A 137 15.52 -2.22 14.59
CA GLY A 137 14.50 -2.50 15.61
C GLY A 137 13.20 -1.67 15.49
N GLY A 138 13.16 -0.65 14.63
CA GLY A 138 11.96 0.13 14.34
C GLY A 138 10.97 -0.61 13.43
N LEU A 139 9.79 -0.03 13.22
CA LEU A 139 8.65 -0.72 12.63
C LEU A 139 8.25 -0.15 11.27
N LEU A 140 7.82 -1.04 10.38
CA LEU A 140 7.05 -0.73 9.18
C LEU A 140 5.64 -1.29 9.37
N LEU A 141 4.64 -0.43 9.21
CA LEU A 141 3.25 -0.68 9.53
C LEU A 141 2.41 -0.40 8.28
N PHE A 142 1.87 -1.45 7.67
CA PHE A 142 1.11 -1.33 6.42
C PHE A 142 -0.31 -1.89 6.58
N VAL A 143 -1.29 -1.16 6.09
CA VAL A 143 -2.64 -1.67 5.84
C VAL A 143 -3.15 -1.12 4.52
N GLY A 144 -3.79 -1.95 3.72
CA GLY A 144 -4.36 -1.55 2.44
C GLY A 144 -5.02 -2.71 1.72
N SER A 145 -5.58 -2.43 0.57
CA SER A 145 -6.19 -3.42 -0.30
C SER A 145 -5.16 -4.44 -0.79
N ALA A 146 -5.54 -5.72 -0.81
CA ALA A 146 -4.72 -6.77 -1.37
C ALA A 146 -5.54 -7.65 -2.33
N TRP A 147 -4.93 -7.96 -3.47
CA TRP A 147 -5.51 -8.80 -4.51
C TRP A 147 -4.65 -10.05 -4.70
N ASP A 148 -4.70 -10.97 -3.74
CA ASP A 148 -3.88 -12.16 -3.73
C ASP A 148 -4.30 -13.17 -4.81
N LEU A 149 -5.59 -13.24 -5.11
CA LEU A 149 -6.10 -14.15 -6.12
C LEU A 149 -5.87 -13.63 -7.55
N PRO A 150 -5.52 -14.51 -8.50
CA PRO A 150 -5.21 -14.08 -9.86
C PRO A 150 -6.34 -13.32 -10.56
N TYR A 151 -7.60 -13.63 -10.25
CA TYR A 151 -8.78 -12.98 -10.83
C TYR A 151 -9.29 -11.78 -10.05
N GLU A 152 -8.81 -11.55 -8.82
CA GLU A 152 -9.10 -10.34 -8.07
C GLU A 152 -8.26 -9.19 -8.60
N MET A 153 -8.93 -8.12 -8.97
CA MET A 153 -8.31 -6.98 -9.63
C MET A 153 -8.93 -5.69 -9.14
N PRO A 154 -8.15 -4.62 -9.05
CA PRO A 154 -8.71 -3.32 -8.75
C PRO A 154 -9.68 -2.88 -9.86
N PRO A 155 -10.64 -1.99 -9.55
CA PRO A 155 -11.56 -1.42 -10.54
C PRO A 155 -10.88 -0.65 -11.67
N SER A 156 -9.62 -0.28 -11.50
CA SER A 156 -8.80 0.36 -12.54
C SER A 156 -8.59 -0.50 -13.79
N LEU A 157 -8.74 -1.82 -13.69
CA LEU A 157 -8.59 -2.73 -14.84
C LEU A 157 -9.90 -2.95 -15.59
N ASP A 158 -9.80 -2.98 -16.93
CA ASP A 158 -10.93 -3.22 -17.82
C ASP A 158 -11.55 -4.62 -17.57
N PRO A 159 -12.88 -4.68 -17.32
CA PRO A 159 -13.59 -5.95 -17.15
C PRO A 159 -13.44 -6.93 -18.32
N GLY A 160 -13.33 -6.43 -19.56
CA GLY A 160 -13.20 -7.25 -20.77
C GLY A 160 -11.89 -8.02 -20.86
N ARG A 161 -10.85 -7.61 -20.16
CA ARG A 161 -9.52 -8.24 -20.18
C ARG A 161 -9.27 -9.21 -19.02
N ARG A 162 -10.22 -9.38 -18.10
CA ARG A 162 -10.01 -10.09 -16.83
C ARG A 162 -9.48 -11.51 -16.94
N LEU A 163 -9.97 -12.33 -17.87
CA LEU A 163 -9.53 -13.73 -17.99
C LEU A 163 -8.06 -13.83 -18.44
N GLY A 164 -7.66 -13.07 -19.46
CA GLY A 164 -6.29 -13.08 -19.93
C GLY A 164 -5.30 -12.51 -18.89
N VAL A 165 -5.72 -11.48 -18.15
CA VAL A 165 -4.95 -10.92 -17.04
C VAL A 165 -4.83 -11.92 -15.90
N ALA A 166 -5.92 -12.60 -15.53
CA ALA A 166 -5.92 -13.62 -14.47
C ALA A 166 -4.96 -14.79 -14.80
N ALA A 167 -4.98 -15.27 -16.04
CA ALA A 167 -4.07 -16.32 -16.49
C ALA A 167 -2.60 -15.89 -16.43
N ARG A 168 -2.29 -14.67 -16.89
CA ARG A 168 -0.92 -14.11 -16.78
C ARG A 168 -0.48 -13.94 -15.33
N ARG A 169 -1.35 -13.42 -14.46
CA ARG A 169 -1.07 -13.26 -13.03
C ARG A 169 -0.81 -14.61 -12.36
N LEU A 170 -1.63 -15.61 -12.65
CA LEU A 170 -1.40 -16.97 -12.16
C LEU A 170 -0.01 -17.49 -12.56
N GLY A 171 0.34 -17.38 -13.84
CA GLY A 171 1.66 -17.77 -14.33
C GLY A 171 2.79 -17.03 -13.62
N ARG A 172 2.67 -15.71 -13.43
CA ARG A 172 3.67 -14.90 -12.70
C ARG A 172 3.78 -15.29 -11.22
N GLN A 173 2.65 -15.54 -10.56
CA GLN A 173 2.64 -16.01 -9.17
C GLN A 173 3.37 -17.35 -9.03
N LEU A 174 3.10 -18.30 -9.93
CA LEU A 174 3.79 -19.58 -9.95
C LEU A 174 5.29 -19.43 -10.22
N LEU A 175 5.66 -18.62 -11.21
CA LEU A 175 7.08 -18.32 -11.49
C LEU A 175 7.76 -17.67 -10.29
N SER A 176 7.15 -16.66 -9.67
CA SER A 176 7.68 -16.03 -8.47
C SER A 176 7.87 -17.01 -7.31
N TRP A 177 6.97 -17.99 -7.21
CA TRP A 177 7.08 -19.03 -6.20
C TRP A 177 8.23 -20.00 -6.49
N LEU A 178 8.46 -20.37 -7.77
CA LEU A 178 9.46 -21.33 -8.20
C LEU A 178 10.89 -20.75 -8.18
N ASP A 179 11.09 -19.55 -8.71
CA ASP A 179 12.42 -18.93 -8.90
C ASP A 179 12.81 -17.95 -7.81
N GLY A 180 11.91 -17.67 -6.87
CA GLY A 180 12.16 -16.76 -5.74
C GLY A 180 12.16 -15.28 -6.09
N ARG A 181 12.04 -14.88 -7.37
CA ARG A 181 12.02 -13.47 -7.77
C ARG A 181 10.72 -12.80 -7.35
N HIS A 182 10.82 -11.53 -6.99
CA HIS A 182 9.67 -10.69 -6.66
C HIS A 182 9.16 -9.99 -7.92
N ARG A 183 7.87 -10.19 -8.25
CA ARG A 183 7.22 -9.63 -9.44
C ARG A 183 6.00 -8.84 -9.03
N PHE A 184 6.14 -7.52 -9.04
CA PHE A 184 5.04 -6.63 -8.71
C PHE A 184 4.19 -6.36 -9.96
N ASP A 185 2.91 -6.73 -9.88
CA ASP A 185 1.94 -6.43 -10.93
C ASP A 185 1.55 -4.95 -10.87
N THR A 186 1.70 -4.23 -11.98
CA THR A 186 1.34 -2.82 -12.10
C THR A 186 0.27 -2.60 -13.16
N VAL A 187 -0.56 -1.59 -12.98
CA VAL A 187 -1.57 -1.17 -13.97
C VAL A 187 -0.97 -0.07 -14.82
N SER A 188 -0.78 -0.34 -16.12
CA SER A 188 -0.17 0.61 -17.05
C SER A 188 -1.07 1.79 -17.37
N GLU A 189 -2.39 1.58 -17.39
CA GLU A 189 -3.39 2.58 -17.75
C GLU A 189 -4.49 2.65 -16.68
N PRO A 190 -4.19 3.18 -15.48
CA PRO A 190 -5.18 3.31 -14.43
C PRO A 190 -6.25 4.35 -14.84
N ARG A 191 -7.47 4.14 -14.38
CA ARG A 191 -8.55 5.09 -14.63
C ARG A 191 -8.36 6.33 -13.75
N VAL A 192 -8.25 7.47 -14.38
CA VAL A 192 -8.38 8.75 -13.68
C VAL A 192 -9.88 9.06 -13.64
N LEU A 193 -10.47 9.00 -12.46
CA LEU A 193 -11.88 9.31 -12.26
C LEU A 193 -12.06 10.84 -12.33
N THR A 194 -12.85 11.28 -13.27
CA THR A 194 -13.25 12.70 -13.38
C THR A 194 -14.49 13.01 -12.54
N GLU A 195 -15.27 11.99 -12.20
CA GLU A 195 -16.52 12.12 -11.45
C GLU A 195 -16.63 11.03 -10.37
N GLY A 196 -16.72 11.47 -9.13
CA GLY A 196 -16.96 10.61 -7.97
C GLY A 196 -15.74 9.78 -7.53
N TYR A 197 -15.74 9.40 -6.26
CA TYR A 197 -14.74 8.52 -5.68
C TYR A 197 -15.19 7.05 -5.79
N VAL A 198 -14.36 6.23 -6.41
CA VAL A 198 -14.52 4.77 -6.41
C VAL A 198 -13.25 4.19 -5.77
N PRO A 199 -13.35 3.48 -4.65
CA PRO A 199 -12.18 2.89 -4.01
C PRO A 199 -11.33 2.09 -4.99
N ASP A 200 -10.02 2.30 -4.96
CA ASP A 200 -9.01 1.59 -5.76
C ASP A 200 -9.15 1.75 -7.31
N ALA A 201 -9.98 2.69 -7.80
CA ALA A 201 -10.13 2.88 -9.24
C ALA A 201 -8.91 3.54 -9.90
N ASP A 202 -8.10 4.22 -9.12
CA ASP A 202 -6.83 4.84 -9.50
C ASP A 202 -5.61 3.99 -9.09
N ALA A 203 -5.83 2.73 -8.67
CA ALA A 203 -4.76 1.83 -8.29
C ALA A 203 -3.79 1.59 -9.46
N VAL A 204 -2.51 1.75 -9.21
CA VAL A 204 -1.40 1.51 -10.15
C VAL A 204 -0.61 0.25 -9.80
N HIS A 205 -0.75 -0.24 -8.59
CA HIS A 205 -0.10 -1.45 -8.10
C HIS A 205 -1.15 -2.46 -7.63
N VAL A 206 -1.07 -3.68 -8.14
CA VAL A 206 -1.95 -4.78 -7.70
C VAL A 206 -1.25 -5.52 -6.55
N ALA A 207 -1.40 -4.98 -5.35
CA ALA A 207 -0.74 -5.49 -4.17
C ALA A 207 -1.12 -6.95 -3.90
N GLN A 208 -0.11 -7.79 -3.72
CA GLN A 208 -0.24 -9.19 -3.30
C GLN A 208 0.43 -9.34 -1.93
N SER A 209 -0.36 -9.60 -0.91
CA SER A 209 0.11 -9.60 0.48
C SER A 209 1.25 -10.59 0.73
N TRP A 210 1.17 -11.76 0.13
CA TRP A 210 2.19 -12.80 0.25
C TRP A 210 3.51 -12.42 -0.44
N GLN A 211 3.45 -11.74 -1.60
CA GLN A 211 4.65 -11.22 -2.29
C GLN A 211 5.31 -10.11 -1.48
N LEU A 212 4.51 -9.20 -0.96
CA LEU A 212 5.00 -8.11 -0.11
C LEU A 212 5.72 -8.67 1.13
N VAL A 213 5.12 -9.64 1.82
CA VAL A 213 5.75 -10.29 2.97
C VAL A 213 7.07 -10.99 2.59
N ARG A 214 7.11 -11.68 1.47
CA ARG A 214 8.36 -12.32 0.98
C ARG A 214 9.43 -11.28 0.64
N PHE A 215 9.02 -10.18 -0.02
CA PHE A 215 9.92 -9.10 -0.37
C PHE A 215 10.53 -8.45 0.88
N LEU A 216 9.71 -8.11 1.87
CA LEU A 216 10.16 -7.51 3.12
C LEU A 216 11.12 -8.44 3.87
N ARG A 217 10.85 -9.74 3.91
CA ARG A 217 11.79 -10.72 4.49
C ARG A 217 13.11 -10.78 3.74
N ALA A 218 13.06 -10.81 2.42
CA ALA A 218 14.27 -10.80 1.60
C ALA A 218 15.07 -9.50 1.74
N ALA A 219 14.39 -8.40 2.08
CA ALA A 219 15.01 -7.12 2.41
C ALA A 219 15.60 -7.04 3.84
N GLY A 220 15.51 -8.11 4.62
CA GLY A 220 16.08 -8.16 5.98
C GLY A 220 15.12 -7.70 7.07
N LEU A 221 13.80 -7.70 6.81
CA LEU A 221 12.80 -7.38 7.82
C LEU A 221 12.18 -8.64 8.43
N GLU A 222 11.98 -8.62 9.74
CA GLU A 222 11.23 -9.61 10.47
C GLU A 222 9.74 -9.31 10.39
N ILE A 223 8.91 -10.25 9.93
CA ILE A 223 7.46 -10.07 9.90
C ILE A 223 6.90 -10.49 11.26
N LEU A 224 6.43 -9.49 12.01
CA LEU A 224 5.81 -9.70 13.33
C LEU A 224 4.34 -10.10 13.20
N GLU A 225 3.63 -9.49 12.25
CA GLU A 225 2.24 -9.80 11.98
C GLU A 225 1.96 -9.73 10.47
N HIS A 226 1.18 -10.70 9.98
CA HIS A 226 0.56 -10.66 8.67
C HIS A 226 -0.85 -11.22 8.80
N ARG A 227 -1.85 -10.35 8.68
CA ARG A 227 -3.26 -10.66 8.84
C ARG A 227 -4.07 -10.12 7.67
N THR A 228 -5.08 -10.87 7.27
CA THR A 228 -6.11 -10.37 6.35
C THR A 228 -7.37 -10.09 7.15
N LEU A 229 -7.94 -8.93 6.94
CA LEU A 229 -9.17 -8.48 7.58
C LEU A 229 -10.27 -8.40 6.51
N PRO A 230 -11.37 -9.16 6.65
CA PRO A 230 -12.40 -9.19 5.62
C PRO A 230 -13.11 -7.84 5.51
N HIS A 231 -13.21 -7.31 4.30
CA HIS A 231 -13.93 -6.05 4.00
C HIS A 231 -15.44 -6.12 4.25
N ARG A 232 -16.01 -7.34 4.20
CA ARG A 232 -17.46 -7.57 4.33
C ARG A 232 -17.70 -8.85 5.14
N PRO A 233 -18.82 -8.91 5.87
CA PRO A 233 -19.23 -10.13 6.55
C PRO A 233 -19.28 -11.27 5.54
N GLU A 234 -18.83 -12.45 5.95
CA GLU A 234 -18.75 -13.63 5.10
C GLU A 234 -20.13 -13.91 4.48
N SER A 235 -20.21 -13.79 3.17
CA SER A 235 -21.41 -14.20 2.43
C SER A 235 -21.46 -15.73 2.42
N GLY A 236 -22.51 -16.32 2.97
CA GLY A 236 -22.79 -17.75 2.85
C GLY A 236 -23.02 -18.20 1.40
N GLY A 237 -23.22 -19.51 1.17
CA GLY A 237 -23.49 -20.10 -0.12
C GLY A 237 -22.24 -20.46 -0.93
N VAL A 238 -22.42 -20.60 -2.24
CA VAL A 238 -21.34 -21.06 -3.18
C VAL A 238 -20.06 -20.21 -3.09
N ARG A 239 -20.20 -18.89 -2.86
CA ARG A 239 -19.06 -18.00 -2.67
C ARG A 239 -18.27 -18.31 -1.39
N GLY A 240 -18.95 -18.70 -0.33
CA GLY A 240 -18.30 -19.12 0.92
C GLY A 240 -17.53 -20.42 0.77
N LEU A 241 -18.11 -21.41 0.10
CA LEU A 241 -17.44 -22.68 -0.22
C LEU A 241 -16.20 -22.48 -1.10
N TYR A 242 -16.33 -21.64 -2.13
CA TYR A 242 -15.21 -21.30 -3.00
C TYR A 242 -14.07 -20.60 -2.23
N ARG A 243 -14.39 -19.63 -1.36
CA ARG A 243 -13.40 -18.98 -0.48
C ARG A 243 -12.72 -19.98 0.45
N GLY A 244 -13.47 -20.92 1.01
CA GLY A 244 -12.92 -22.01 1.83
C GLY A 244 -11.92 -22.87 1.06
N ALA A 245 -12.30 -23.30 -0.15
CA ALA A 245 -11.44 -24.12 -1.01
C ALA A 245 -10.14 -23.41 -1.42
N VAL A 246 -10.24 -22.13 -1.77
CA VAL A 246 -9.07 -21.32 -2.19
C VAL A 246 -8.09 -21.11 -1.03
N ARG A 247 -8.57 -20.97 0.19
CA ARG A 247 -7.72 -20.84 1.40
C ARG A 247 -6.88 -22.10 1.69
N LEU A 248 -7.18 -23.22 1.09
CA LEU A 248 -6.34 -24.43 1.17
C LEU A 248 -5.03 -24.29 0.38
N VAL A 249 -4.98 -23.39 -0.60
CA VAL A 249 -3.75 -23.08 -1.35
C VAL A 249 -2.88 -22.14 -0.50
N PRO A 250 -1.63 -22.51 -0.17
CA PRO A 250 -0.79 -21.71 0.72
C PRO A 250 -0.62 -20.25 0.31
N LEU A 251 -0.48 -19.98 -0.99
CA LEU A 251 -0.35 -18.63 -1.55
C LEU A 251 -1.60 -17.77 -1.32
N TRP A 252 -2.77 -18.38 -1.28
CA TRP A 252 -4.06 -17.69 -1.23
C TRP A 252 -4.77 -17.84 0.12
N ARG A 253 -4.08 -18.40 1.10
CA ARG A 253 -4.63 -18.65 2.44
C ARG A 253 -5.20 -17.39 3.11
N ARG A 254 -4.64 -16.23 2.76
CA ARG A 254 -5.04 -14.91 3.28
C ARG A 254 -5.70 -14.01 2.23
N ALA A 255 -6.21 -14.59 1.14
CA ALA A 255 -6.96 -13.85 0.15
C ALA A 255 -8.27 -13.27 0.73
N TRP A 256 -8.75 -12.22 0.09
CA TRP A 256 -9.96 -11.46 0.43
C TRP A 256 -9.87 -10.56 1.65
N GLY A 257 -9.65 -9.32 1.39
CA GLY A 257 -9.77 -8.24 2.35
C GLY A 257 -8.56 -7.32 2.35
N ASN A 258 -8.55 -6.43 3.32
CA ASN A 258 -7.37 -5.63 3.58
C ASN A 258 -6.26 -6.48 4.17
N THR A 259 -5.06 -6.28 3.71
CA THR A 259 -3.90 -6.86 4.35
C THR A 259 -3.38 -5.90 5.43
N LEU A 260 -3.01 -6.46 6.59
CA LEU A 260 -2.28 -5.77 7.63
C LEU A 260 -0.93 -6.48 7.78
N ILE A 261 0.15 -5.71 7.66
CA ILE A 261 1.51 -6.21 7.80
C ILE A 261 2.25 -5.32 8.80
N VAL A 262 2.83 -5.97 9.81
CA VAL A 262 3.77 -5.34 10.74
C VAL A 262 5.11 -6.00 10.56
N ALA A 263 6.12 -5.21 10.22
CA ALA A 263 7.48 -5.68 10.04
C ALA A 263 8.45 -4.87 10.91
N ARG A 264 9.48 -5.55 11.43
CA ARG A 264 10.56 -4.93 12.21
C ARG A 264 11.82 -4.89 11.35
N ARG A 265 12.48 -3.76 11.30
CA ARG A 265 13.78 -3.66 10.63
C ARG A 265 14.85 -4.45 11.39
N GLY A 266 15.53 -5.36 10.68
CA GLY A 266 16.75 -6.01 11.16
C GLY A 266 17.95 -5.06 11.25
N ALA A 267 19.10 -5.59 11.67
CA ALA A 267 20.36 -4.81 11.73
C ALA A 267 20.84 -4.43 10.34
N GLU A 268 20.73 -5.33 9.39
CA GLU A 268 21.14 -5.17 8.01
C GLU A 268 19.95 -5.15 7.06
N LEU A 269 20.08 -4.40 5.99
CA LEU A 269 19.09 -4.38 4.88
C LEU A 269 19.75 -4.94 3.63
N TYR A 270 18.98 -5.71 2.90
CA TYR A 270 19.35 -6.25 1.59
C TYR A 270 18.48 -5.63 0.50
N ASN A 271 18.98 -5.64 -0.72
CA ASN A 271 18.21 -5.20 -1.88
C ASN A 271 17.78 -6.44 -2.70
N PRO A 272 16.57 -6.97 -2.47
CA PRO A 272 16.09 -8.13 -3.20
C PRO A 272 15.82 -7.77 -4.66
N ALA A 273 16.11 -8.69 -5.56
CA ALA A 273 15.77 -8.54 -6.97
C ALA A 273 14.24 -8.53 -7.16
N TYR A 274 13.74 -7.54 -7.87
CA TYR A 274 12.32 -7.45 -8.21
C TYR A 274 12.11 -6.93 -9.64
N GLU A 275 10.94 -7.20 -10.18
CA GLU A 275 10.50 -6.79 -11.51
C GLU A 275 9.13 -6.13 -11.42
N LEU A 276 8.94 -5.02 -12.13
CA LEU A 276 7.65 -4.38 -12.33
C LEU A 276 7.06 -4.87 -13.64
N LEU A 277 5.92 -5.53 -13.59
CA LEU A 277 5.29 -6.16 -14.75
C LEU A 277 3.92 -5.53 -15.03
N PRO A 278 3.74 -4.85 -16.17
CA PRO A 278 2.46 -4.26 -16.54
C PRO A 278 1.41 -5.34 -16.82
N LEU A 279 0.16 -5.06 -16.43
CA LEU A 279 -1.02 -5.88 -16.70
C LEU A 279 -1.77 -5.45 -17.95
#